data_252c263af6bf04e47db5c723f1e02148
#
_entry.id   252c263af6bf04e47db5c723f1e02148
#
_cell.length_a   1.000
_cell.length_b   1.000
_cell.length_c   1.000
_cell.angle_alpha   90.00
_cell.angle_beta   90.00
_cell.angle_gamma   90.00
#
_symmetry.space_group_name_H-M   'P 1'
#
loop_
_entity.id
_entity.type
_entity.pdbx_description
1 polymer ?
#
loop_
_entity_poly.entity_id
_entity_poly.type
_entity_poly.pdbx_seq_one_letter_code
_entity_poly.pdbx_strand_id
1 'polypeptide(L)'
;MSFNTFGKFFRFTTWGESHGPAIGCVVDGCPPNVALKQEDIQKELNKRKPGQSKFTTQRKEDDKVEILSGVFEGKTTGTPISLIIYNKDMRSRDYETIKNKFRPGHADFTYFKKYGIRDYRGGGRQSARETASRVAAGAIAKKVLEKKIGKKYKVVGAVTQLGILGCDVTRWNDKEIGKNPFFCPDKKTVSYTHLTLPTKA
;
A
#
# COMPACT_ATOMS: atom_id res chain seq x y z
N MET A 1 -18.71 0.51 -17.54
CA MET A 1 -18.76 0.83 -16.10
C MET A 1 -17.45 0.41 -15.44
N SER A 2 -17.02 1.12 -14.39
CA SER A 2 -15.75 0.86 -13.72
C SER A 2 -16.03 0.25 -12.36
N PHE A 3 -15.32 -0.84 -12.03
CA PHE A 3 -15.41 -1.46 -10.72
C PHE A 3 -14.25 -0.94 -9.86
N ASN A 4 -14.57 -0.34 -8.69
CA ASN A 4 -13.62 0.07 -7.68
C ASN A 4 -13.62 -0.86 -6.46
N THR A 5 -14.32 -1.98 -6.58
CA THR A 5 -14.46 -3.02 -5.55
C THR A 5 -13.70 -4.26 -6.00
N PHE A 6 -12.92 -4.83 -5.11
CA PHE A 6 -12.20 -6.08 -5.32
C PHE A 6 -12.68 -7.14 -4.32
N GLY A 7 -12.77 -8.38 -4.76
CA GLY A 7 -13.18 -9.53 -3.96
C GLY A 7 -14.63 -9.95 -4.21
N LYS A 8 -15.01 -11.11 -3.68
CA LYS A 8 -16.35 -11.69 -3.81
C LYS A 8 -17.05 -11.82 -2.45
N PHE A 9 -16.55 -12.64 -1.55
CA PHE A 9 -17.11 -12.81 -0.19
C PHE A 9 -16.54 -11.78 0.78
N PHE A 10 -15.21 -11.69 0.87
CA PHE A 10 -14.50 -10.58 1.49
C PHE A 10 -14.16 -9.60 0.38
N ARG A 11 -14.73 -8.44 0.41
CA ARG A 11 -14.58 -7.43 -0.61
C ARG A 11 -14.22 -6.08 -0.01
N PHE A 12 -13.52 -5.28 -0.78
CA PHE A 12 -13.21 -3.92 -0.35
C PHE A 12 -13.29 -2.95 -1.52
N THR A 13 -13.71 -1.74 -1.23
CA THR A 13 -13.74 -0.61 -2.16
C THR A 13 -12.79 0.44 -1.64
N THR A 14 -11.82 0.86 -2.46
CA THR A 14 -10.92 1.97 -2.13
C THR A 14 -11.45 3.28 -2.67
N TRP A 15 -11.17 4.38 -1.96
CA TRP A 15 -11.61 5.72 -2.33
C TRP A 15 -10.56 6.77 -1.96
N GLY A 16 -10.74 7.99 -2.47
CA GLY A 16 -9.87 9.13 -2.22
C GLY A 16 -8.69 9.26 -3.19
N GLU A 17 -8.14 10.44 -3.31
CA GLU A 17 -7.05 10.81 -4.21
C GLU A 17 -5.78 11.15 -3.43
N SER A 18 -4.63 10.98 -4.10
CA SER A 18 -3.29 11.22 -3.52
C SER A 18 -3.11 12.61 -2.94
N HIS A 19 -3.73 13.62 -3.55
CA HIS A 19 -3.68 15.04 -3.13
C HIS A 19 -5.08 15.57 -2.72
N GLY A 20 -6.03 14.68 -2.49
CA GLY A 20 -7.28 14.98 -1.79
C GLY A 20 -7.08 14.99 -0.27
N PRO A 21 -8.11 15.27 0.52
CA PRO A 21 -8.01 15.37 1.97
C PRO A 21 -7.63 14.05 2.64
N ALA A 22 -8.10 12.93 2.09
CA ALA A 22 -7.87 11.61 2.64
C ALA A 22 -7.98 10.53 1.56
N ILE A 23 -7.47 9.35 1.89
CA ILE A 23 -7.74 8.08 1.21
C ILE A 23 -8.33 7.10 2.20
N GLY A 24 -8.98 6.07 1.73
CA GLY A 24 -9.52 5.04 2.61
C GLY A 24 -10.07 3.85 1.87
N CYS A 25 -10.68 2.96 2.63
CA CYS A 25 -11.42 1.84 2.07
C CYS A 25 -12.61 1.48 2.96
N VAL A 26 -13.60 0.86 2.33
CA VAL A 26 -14.67 0.16 3.02
C VAL A 26 -14.49 -1.33 2.75
N VAL A 27 -14.41 -2.11 3.82
CA VAL A 27 -14.32 -3.58 3.78
C VAL A 27 -15.67 -4.15 4.14
N ASP A 28 -16.20 -5.02 3.31
CA ASP A 28 -17.46 -5.73 3.52
C ASP A 28 -17.24 -7.25 3.45
N GLY A 29 -18.15 -8.02 4.09
CA GLY A 29 -18.03 -9.48 4.18
C GLY A 29 -16.99 -9.97 5.19
N CYS A 30 -16.54 -9.09 6.11
CA CYS A 30 -15.74 -9.51 7.26
C CYS A 30 -16.65 -10.22 8.27
N PRO A 31 -16.34 -11.46 8.69
CA PRO A 31 -17.14 -12.15 9.71
C PRO A 31 -17.19 -11.39 11.04
N PRO A 32 -18.24 -11.52 11.82
CA PRO A 32 -18.31 -10.96 13.18
C PRO A 32 -17.33 -11.66 14.13
N ASN A 33 -17.05 -11.01 15.26
CA ASN A 33 -16.21 -11.54 16.33
C ASN A 33 -14.76 -11.85 15.93
N VAL A 34 -14.21 -11.19 14.90
CA VAL A 34 -12.77 -11.18 14.63
C VAL A 34 -12.12 -10.12 15.51
N ALA A 35 -11.13 -10.49 16.33
CA ALA A 35 -10.37 -9.52 17.11
C ALA A 35 -9.63 -8.56 16.17
N LEU A 36 -9.94 -7.27 16.26
CA LEU A 36 -9.41 -6.23 15.40
C LEU A 36 -9.24 -4.92 16.17
N LYS A 37 -8.01 -4.43 16.20
CA LYS A 37 -7.66 -3.11 16.74
C LYS A 37 -7.00 -2.27 15.66
N GLN A 38 -7.01 -0.96 15.84
CA GLN A 38 -6.36 -0.01 14.93
C GLN A 38 -4.87 -0.33 14.77
N GLU A 39 -4.20 -0.75 15.82
CA GLU A 39 -2.78 -1.11 15.84
C GLU A 39 -2.46 -2.32 14.95
N ASP A 40 -3.38 -3.26 14.79
CA ASP A 40 -3.23 -4.40 13.89
C ASP A 40 -3.07 -3.93 12.43
N ILE A 41 -3.85 -2.93 12.04
CA ILE A 41 -3.81 -2.34 10.70
C ILE A 41 -2.58 -1.43 10.58
N GLN A 42 -2.32 -0.60 11.58
CA GLN A 42 -1.20 0.34 11.59
C GLN A 42 0.14 -0.36 11.45
N LYS A 43 0.31 -1.53 12.07
CA LYS A 43 1.51 -2.36 11.95
C LYS A 43 1.83 -2.73 10.49
N GLU A 44 0.83 -3.07 9.70
CA GLU A 44 1.03 -3.38 8.28
C GLU A 44 1.29 -2.11 7.45
N LEU A 45 0.59 -1.01 7.74
CA LEU A 45 0.83 0.28 7.10
C LEU A 45 2.23 0.82 7.37
N ASN A 46 2.77 0.63 8.57
CA ASN A 46 4.13 1.04 8.92
C ASN A 46 5.20 0.33 8.08
N LYS A 47 4.94 -0.87 7.60
CA LYS A 47 5.85 -1.58 6.69
C LYS A 47 5.82 -0.99 5.27
N ARG A 48 4.71 -0.37 4.87
CA ARG A 48 4.47 0.17 3.53
C ARG A 48 4.81 1.65 3.42
N LYS A 49 4.65 2.44 4.47
CA LYS A 49 4.75 3.91 4.41
C LYS A 49 6.00 4.41 3.69
N PRO A 50 5.94 5.57 2.99
CA PRO A 50 7.10 6.14 2.30
C PRO A 50 8.17 6.63 3.28
N GLY A 51 9.39 6.87 2.77
CA GLY A 51 10.46 7.47 3.58
C GLY A 51 11.16 6.51 4.55
N GLN A 52 11.08 5.20 4.35
CA GLN A 52 11.70 4.20 5.24
C GLN A 52 13.22 4.06 5.03
N SER A 53 13.76 4.51 3.91
CA SER A 53 15.19 4.46 3.63
C SER A 53 15.60 5.61 2.69
N LYS A 54 16.91 5.88 2.60
CA LYS A 54 17.48 6.86 1.66
C LYS A 54 17.22 6.53 0.18
N PHE A 55 16.83 5.31 -0.12
CA PHE A 55 16.54 4.84 -1.48
C PHE A 55 15.07 4.99 -1.89
N THR A 56 14.20 5.39 -0.96
CA THR A 56 12.76 5.58 -1.21
C THR A 56 12.42 7.06 -1.38
N THR A 57 11.16 7.34 -1.75
CA THR A 57 10.68 8.72 -1.88
C THR A 57 10.88 9.53 -0.59
N GLN A 58 11.14 10.82 -0.74
CA GLN A 58 11.28 11.75 0.38
C GLN A 58 9.94 12.20 0.97
N ARG A 59 8.80 11.85 0.34
CA ARG A 59 7.47 12.13 0.88
C ARG A 59 7.32 11.52 2.26
N LYS A 60 6.84 12.30 3.22
CA LYS A 60 6.63 11.87 4.61
C LYS A 60 5.13 11.77 4.89
N GLU A 61 4.67 10.57 5.12
CA GLU A 61 3.29 10.28 5.52
C GLU A 61 3.32 9.34 6.71
N ASP A 62 2.58 9.68 7.75
CA ASP A 62 2.45 8.80 8.93
C ASP A 62 1.57 7.59 8.63
N ASP A 63 0.72 7.70 7.60
CA ASP A 63 -0.30 6.71 7.24
C ASP A 63 -1.14 6.27 8.46
N LYS A 64 -1.45 7.25 9.34
CA LYS A 64 -2.26 6.97 10.53
C LYS A 64 -3.68 6.60 10.10
N VAL A 65 -4.05 5.37 10.37
CA VAL A 65 -5.38 4.86 10.04
C VAL A 65 -6.35 5.10 11.20
N GLU A 66 -7.60 5.39 10.87
CA GLU A 66 -8.70 5.42 11.83
C GLU A 66 -9.80 4.47 11.38
N ILE A 67 -10.37 3.72 12.33
CA ILE A 67 -11.53 2.85 12.10
C ILE A 67 -12.78 3.65 12.42
N LEU A 68 -13.65 3.86 11.42
CA LEU A 68 -14.86 4.67 11.57
C LEU A 68 -16.11 3.84 11.84
N SER A 69 -16.12 2.55 11.48
CA SER A 69 -17.28 1.66 11.67
C SER A 69 -16.87 0.19 11.66
N GLY A 70 -17.83 -0.69 11.99
CA GLY A 70 -17.69 -2.14 11.85
C GLY A 70 -16.88 -2.82 12.95
N VAL A 71 -16.48 -2.10 14.01
CA VAL A 71 -15.76 -2.64 15.17
C VAL A 71 -16.38 -2.11 16.45
N PHE A 72 -16.62 -3.00 17.39
CA PHE A 72 -17.13 -2.69 18.73
C PHE A 72 -16.36 -3.52 19.77
N GLU A 73 -15.88 -2.89 20.85
CA GLU A 73 -15.09 -3.54 21.91
C GLU A 73 -13.93 -4.40 21.39
N GLY A 74 -13.23 -3.92 20.35
CA GLY A 74 -12.08 -4.61 19.74
C GLY A 74 -12.43 -5.85 18.92
N LYS A 75 -13.69 -6.00 18.51
CA LYS A 75 -14.17 -7.10 17.66
C LYS A 75 -14.98 -6.56 16.49
N THR A 76 -14.87 -7.22 15.35
CA THR A 76 -15.70 -6.91 14.18
C THR A 76 -17.16 -7.25 14.45
N THR A 77 -18.06 -6.43 13.93
CA THR A 77 -19.52 -6.60 14.11
C THR A 77 -20.19 -7.41 13.00
N GLY A 78 -19.48 -7.64 11.89
CA GLY A 78 -20.05 -8.24 10.67
C GLY A 78 -20.63 -7.21 9.69
N THR A 79 -20.71 -5.94 10.10
CA THR A 79 -21.13 -4.82 9.24
C THR A 79 -19.92 -4.22 8.51
N PRO A 80 -20.10 -3.34 7.51
CA PRO A 80 -18.99 -2.74 6.77
C PRO A 80 -18.01 -1.99 7.69
N ILE A 81 -16.72 -2.26 7.48
CA ILE A 81 -15.62 -1.62 8.22
C ILE A 81 -15.10 -0.49 7.34
N SER A 82 -15.29 0.75 7.79
CA SER A 82 -14.76 1.94 7.11
C SER A 82 -13.44 2.37 7.73
N LEU A 83 -12.45 2.59 6.87
CA LEU A 83 -11.11 3.05 7.25
C LEU A 83 -10.78 4.35 6.53
N ILE A 84 -10.15 5.28 7.24
CA ILE A 84 -9.68 6.55 6.71
C ILE A 84 -8.20 6.77 7.06
N ILE A 85 -7.46 7.38 6.13
CA ILE A 85 -6.07 7.81 6.29
C ILE A 85 -5.97 9.24 5.71
N TYR A 86 -5.72 10.23 6.56
CA TYR A 86 -5.58 11.61 6.13
C TYR A 86 -4.25 11.84 5.41
N ASN A 87 -4.30 12.61 4.32
CA ASN A 87 -3.11 13.05 3.62
C ASN A 87 -2.51 14.28 4.33
N LYS A 88 -1.21 14.26 4.59
CA LYS A 88 -0.51 15.36 5.28
C LYS A 88 0.49 16.08 4.38
N ASP A 89 1.25 15.37 3.57
CA ASP A 89 2.30 15.92 2.70
C ASP A 89 1.82 16.03 1.24
N MET A 90 0.94 16.99 0.99
CA MET A 90 0.36 17.28 -0.32
C MET A 90 1.00 18.53 -0.91
N ARG A 91 1.72 18.39 -2.04
CA ARG A 91 2.38 19.50 -2.76
C ARG A 91 1.74 19.69 -4.13
N SER A 92 0.49 20.11 -4.16
CA SER A 92 -0.30 20.23 -5.40
C SER A 92 0.31 21.20 -6.41
N ARG A 93 1.02 22.24 -5.96
CA ARG A 93 1.68 23.25 -6.81
C ARG A 93 2.74 22.65 -7.74
N ASP A 94 3.40 21.56 -7.34
CA ASP A 94 4.46 20.91 -8.11
C ASP A 94 3.94 20.29 -9.43
N TYR A 95 2.61 20.19 -9.59
CA TYR A 95 1.96 19.56 -10.75
C TYR A 95 1.35 20.55 -11.75
N GLU A 96 1.34 21.84 -11.48
CA GLU A 96 0.72 22.86 -12.35
C GLU A 96 1.35 22.88 -13.74
N THR A 97 2.68 22.78 -13.83
CA THR A 97 3.42 22.82 -15.12
C THR A 97 3.16 21.63 -16.00
N ILE A 98 2.67 20.52 -15.42
CA ILE A 98 2.43 19.26 -16.14
C ILE A 98 0.95 18.87 -16.23
N LYS A 99 0.04 19.75 -15.80
CA LYS A 99 -1.40 19.47 -15.80
C LYS A 99 -1.95 19.07 -17.17
N ASN A 100 -1.41 19.66 -18.24
CA ASN A 100 -1.82 19.38 -19.62
C ASN A 100 -0.95 18.32 -20.33
N LYS A 101 -0.06 17.65 -19.60
CA LYS A 101 0.85 16.63 -20.15
C LYS A 101 0.53 15.27 -19.54
N PHE A 102 0.73 14.22 -20.32
CA PHE A 102 0.67 12.84 -19.82
C PHE A 102 2.08 12.38 -19.45
N ARG A 103 2.26 11.95 -18.21
CA ARG A 103 3.57 11.51 -17.72
C ARG A 103 3.87 10.10 -18.22
N PRO A 104 5.05 9.85 -18.80
CA PRO A 104 5.50 8.49 -19.12
C PRO A 104 5.52 7.60 -17.87
N GLY A 105 5.15 6.32 -18.03
CA GLY A 105 5.13 5.37 -16.92
C GLY A 105 4.01 5.57 -15.88
N HIS A 106 3.10 6.53 -16.12
CA HIS A 106 1.92 6.79 -15.28
C HIS A 106 0.62 6.53 -16.07
N ALA A 107 -0.46 6.27 -15.36
CA ALA A 107 -1.77 5.99 -15.99
C ALA A 107 -2.55 7.28 -16.37
N ASP A 108 -1.87 8.40 -16.57
CA ASP A 108 -2.49 9.70 -16.90
C ASP A 108 -3.35 9.60 -18.17
N PHE A 109 -2.77 9.06 -19.24
CA PHE A 109 -3.44 8.90 -20.54
C PHE A 109 -4.61 7.94 -20.46
N THR A 110 -4.40 6.78 -19.83
CA THR A 110 -5.44 5.74 -19.73
C THR A 110 -6.62 6.18 -18.89
N TYR A 111 -6.39 6.93 -17.81
CA TYR A 111 -7.47 7.52 -17.00
C TYR A 111 -8.25 8.57 -17.81
N PHE A 112 -7.55 9.46 -18.51
CA PHE A 112 -8.19 10.46 -19.34
C PHE A 112 -9.03 9.82 -20.45
N LYS A 113 -8.50 8.80 -21.14
CA LYS A 113 -9.22 8.08 -22.17
C LYS A 113 -10.44 7.32 -21.64
N LYS A 114 -10.35 6.77 -20.44
CA LYS A 114 -11.42 5.98 -19.83
C LYS A 114 -12.54 6.84 -19.23
N TYR A 115 -12.18 7.94 -18.57
CA TYR A 115 -13.11 8.74 -17.77
C TYR A 115 -13.39 10.14 -18.34
N GLY A 116 -12.65 10.58 -19.36
CA GLY A 116 -12.73 11.93 -19.90
C GLY A 116 -12.10 13.03 -19.05
N ILE A 117 -11.72 12.69 -17.82
CA ILE A 117 -11.15 13.59 -16.83
C ILE A 117 -10.11 12.86 -15.98
N ARG A 118 -9.12 13.60 -15.48
CA ARG A 118 -8.15 13.11 -14.47
C ARG A 118 -7.83 14.18 -13.46
N ASP A 119 -7.57 13.80 -12.23
CA ASP A 119 -6.89 14.68 -11.28
C ASP A 119 -5.39 14.61 -11.57
N TYR A 120 -4.81 15.73 -12.04
CA TYR A 120 -3.38 15.81 -12.36
C TYR A 120 -2.49 15.92 -11.11
N ARG A 121 -3.07 16.28 -9.96
CA ARG A 121 -2.33 16.51 -8.72
C ARG A 121 -1.84 15.17 -8.15
N GLY A 122 -0.54 14.92 -8.22
CA GLY A 122 0.08 13.69 -7.73
C GLY A 122 -0.44 12.38 -8.35
N GLY A 123 -1.22 12.49 -9.43
CA GLY A 123 -1.81 11.34 -10.12
C GLY A 123 -3.14 10.86 -9.55
N GLY A 124 -3.74 11.57 -8.60
CA GLY A 124 -5.08 11.26 -8.09
C GLY A 124 -5.22 9.80 -7.62
N ARG A 125 -6.21 9.08 -8.14
CA ARG A 125 -6.47 7.65 -7.88
C ARG A 125 -5.39 6.70 -8.39
N GLN A 126 -4.65 7.09 -9.43
CA GLN A 126 -3.60 6.26 -10.05
C GLN A 126 -2.25 6.36 -9.32
N SER A 127 -2.18 7.11 -8.24
CA SER A 127 -0.99 7.24 -7.41
C SER A 127 -0.71 5.97 -6.61
N ALA A 128 0.58 5.66 -6.41
CA ALA A 128 1.00 4.58 -5.51
C ALA A 128 0.49 4.76 -4.07
N ARG A 129 0.09 5.96 -3.69
CA ARG A 129 -0.54 6.27 -2.40
C ARG A 129 -1.80 5.42 -2.13
N GLU A 130 -2.54 5.08 -3.16
CA GLU A 130 -3.76 4.25 -3.08
C GLU A 130 -3.47 2.87 -2.47
N THR A 131 -2.26 2.35 -2.63
CA THR A 131 -1.88 1.06 -2.05
C THR A 131 -1.96 1.04 -0.51
N ALA A 132 -1.93 2.18 0.18
CA ALA A 132 -2.14 2.23 1.62
C ALA A 132 -3.53 1.70 2.01
N SER A 133 -4.57 2.08 1.27
CA SER A 133 -5.94 1.58 1.47
C SER A 133 -6.02 0.06 1.25
N ARG A 134 -5.30 -0.48 0.25
CA ARG A 134 -5.23 -1.93 0.00
C ARG A 134 -4.50 -2.68 1.11
N VAL A 135 -3.40 -2.12 1.63
CA VAL A 135 -2.67 -2.70 2.76
C VAL A 135 -3.54 -2.71 4.02
N ALA A 136 -4.30 -1.64 4.26
CA ALA A 136 -5.23 -1.58 5.38
C ALA A 136 -6.33 -2.66 5.30
N ALA A 137 -6.96 -2.84 4.11
CA ALA A 137 -7.91 -3.92 3.88
C ALA A 137 -7.25 -5.30 4.02
N GLY A 138 -6.02 -5.46 3.52
CA GLY A 138 -5.23 -6.69 3.63
C GLY A 138 -4.91 -7.06 5.07
N ALA A 139 -4.70 -6.09 5.96
CA ALA A 139 -4.50 -6.33 7.39
C ALA A 139 -5.74 -6.97 8.03
N ILE A 140 -6.95 -6.50 7.66
CA ILE A 140 -8.21 -7.12 8.11
C ILE A 140 -8.33 -8.55 7.56
N ALA A 141 -8.03 -8.75 6.27
CA ALA A 141 -8.07 -10.08 5.65
C ALA A 141 -7.14 -11.08 6.36
N LYS A 142 -5.94 -10.63 6.77
CA LYS A 142 -5.02 -11.45 7.60
C LYS A 142 -5.67 -11.89 8.90
N LYS A 143 -6.34 -11.00 9.62
CA LYS A 143 -7.04 -11.33 10.88
C LYS A 143 -8.17 -12.34 10.65
N VAL A 144 -8.89 -12.22 9.53
CA VAL A 144 -9.93 -13.21 9.16
C VAL A 144 -9.31 -14.58 8.89
N LEU A 145 -8.20 -14.63 8.15
CA LEU A 145 -7.48 -15.88 7.88
C LEU A 145 -6.91 -16.50 9.16
N GLU A 146 -6.29 -15.69 10.03
CA GLU A 146 -5.81 -16.15 11.34
C GLU A 146 -6.91 -16.81 12.17
N LYS A 147 -8.13 -16.23 12.17
CA LYS A 147 -9.28 -16.81 12.86
C LYS A 147 -9.76 -18.12 12.24
N LYS A 148 -9.78 -18.21 10.88
CA LYS A 148 -10.33 -19.36 10.17
C LYS A 148 -9.40 -20.58 10.09
N ILE A 149 -8.12 -20.35 9.81
CA ILE A 149 -7.15 -21.41 9.51
C ILE A 149 -5.91 -21.38 10.42
N GLY A 150 -5.95 -20.53 11.46
CA GLY A 150 -4.82 -20.33 12.36
C GLY A 150 -3.64 -19.64 11.66
N LYS A 151 -2.45 -19.71 12.26
CA LYS A 151 -1.21 -19.10 11.71
C LYS A 151 -0.50 -19.99 10.69
N LYS A 152 -1.20 -20.92 10.07
CA LYS A 152 -0.62 -21.90 9.12
C LYS A 152 -0.33 -21.31 7.73
N TYR A 153 -0.86 -20.12 7.42
CA TYR A 153 -0.61 -19.44 6.15
C TYR A 153 0.50 -18.41 6.27
N LYS A 154 1.18 -18.15 5.17
CA LYS A 154 2.20 -17.11 5.06
C LYS A 154 2.05 -16.40 3.71
N VAL A 155 2.07 -15.06 3.74
CA VAL A 155 2.17 -14.24 2.54
C VAL A 155 3.51 -13.52 2.61
N VAL A 156 4.36 -13.75 1.61
CA VAL A 156 5.71 -13.19 1.53
C VAL A 156 5.81 -12.36 0.26
N GLY A 157 6.33 -11.15 0.38
CA GLY A 157 6.71 -10.30 -0.73
C GLY A 157 8.18 -9.96 -0.63
N ALA A 158 8.89 -10.01 -1.75
CA ALA A 158 10.31 -9.70 -1.81
C ALA A 158 10.67 -9.01 -3.12
N VAL A 159 11.73 -8.20 -3.10
CA VAL A 159 12.36 -7.68 -4.32
C VAL A 159 13.39 -8.68 -4.79
N THR A 160 13.17 -9.24 -5.96
CA THR A 160 14.04 -10.28 -6.55
C THR A 160 15.02 -9.73 -7.58
N GLN A 161 14.75 -8.56 -8.12
CA GLN A 161 15.64 -7.90 -9.08
C GLN A 161 15.54 -6.39 -8.97
N LEU A 162 16.69 -5.71 -9.08
CA LEU A 162 16.79 -4.26 -9.15
C LEU A 162 17.82 -3.89 -10.22
N GLY A 163 17.33 -3.34 -11.35
CA GLY A 163 18.16 -3.13 -12.53
C GLY A 163 18.73 -4.45 -13.06
N ILE A 164 20.04 -4.52 -13.19
CA ILE A 164 20.76 -5.73 -13.65
C ILE A 164 21.05 -6.73 -12.51
N LEU A 165 20.81 -6.35 -11.25
CA LEU A 165 21.11 -7.17 -10.09
C LEU A 165 19.91 -8.03 -9.74
N GLY A 166 20.01 -9.33 -9.93
CA GLY A 166 19.02 -10.33 -9.54
C GLY A 166 19.44 -11.11 -8.31
N CYS A 167 18.47 -11.52 -7.47
CA CYS A 167 18.74 -12.45 -6.38
C CYS A 167 18.93 -13.86 -6.92
N ASP A 168 19.78 -14.64 -6.26
CA ASP A 168 19.87 -16.05 -6.49
C ASP A 168 18.81 -16.77 -5.64
N VAL A 169 17.84 -17.39 -6.30
CA VAL A 169 16.72 -18.06 -5.63
C VAL A 169 17.17 -19.26 -4.79
N THR A 170 18.35 -19.81 -5.07
CA THR A 170 18.91 -20.91 -4.25
C THR A 170 19.37 -20.44 -2.86
N ARG A 171 19.63 -19.14 -2.72
CA ARG A 171 19.99 -18.47 -1.46
C ARG A 171 18.82 -17.76 -0.79
N TRP A 172 17.59 -18.08 -1.21
CA TRP A 172 16.39 -17.45 -0.65
C TRP A 172 16.26 -17.68 0.85
N ASN A 173 16.14 -16.57 1.61
CA ASN A 173 15.91 -16.61 3.05
C ASN A 173 14.88 -15.55 3.45
N ASP A 174 13.68 -15.97 3.83
CA ASP A 174 12.60 -15.07 4.25
C ASP A 174 12.99 -14.16 5.42
N LYS A 175 13.88 -14.62 6.30
CA LYS A 175 14.33 -13.83 7.46
C LYS A 175 15.19 -12.63 7.07
N GLU A 176 15.75 -12.62 5.87
CA GLU A 176 16.58 -11.52 5.36
C GLU A 176 15.74 -10.39 4.75
N ILE A 177 14.52 -10.68 4.25
CA ILE A 177 13.67 -9.73 3.53
C ILE A 177 13.45 -8.43 4.33
N GLY A 178 13.13 -8.56 5.63
CA GLY A 178 12.87 -7.40 6.49
C GLY A 178 14.11 -6.77 7.14
N LYS A 179 15.31 -7.29 6.85
CA LYS A 179 16.56 -6.83 7.49
C LYS A 179 17.37 -5.88 6.64
N ASN A 180 16.97 -5.65 5.41
CA ASN A 180 17.69 -4.79 4.49
C ASN A 180 16.74 -3.80 3.77
N PRO A 181 17.25 -2.65 3.32
CA PRO A 181 16.42 -1.58 2.75
C PRO A 181 15.83 -1.91 1.38
N PHE A 182 16.23 -3.01 0.77
CA PHE A 182 15.76 -3.46 -0.53
C PHE A 182 14.72 -4.58 -0.45
N PHE A 183 14.42 -5.09 0.76
CA PHE A 183 13.54 -6.23 0.93
C PHE A 183 13.95 -7.46 0.09
N CYS A 184 15.27 -7.64 -0.10
CA CYS A 184 15.84 -8.74 -0.87
C CYS A 184 16.03 -9.96 0.02
N PRO A 185 15.66 -11.17 -0.45
CA PRO A 185 15.81 -12.42 0.31
C PRO A 185 17.23 -12.97 0.30
N ASP A 186 18.10 -12.46 -0.57
CA ASP A 186 19.49 -12.91 -0.75
C ASP A 186 20.47 -11.89 -0.18
N LYS A 187 21.04 -12.19 0.97
CA LYS A 187 22.00 -11.33 1.67
C LYS A 187 23.23 -10.98 0.81
N LYS A 188 23.69 -11.91 -0.03
CA LYS A 188 24.85 -11.68 -0.88
C LYS A 188 24.56 -10.63 -1.97
N THR A 189 23.40 -10.71 -2.60
CA THR A 189 22.94 -9.71 -3.58
C THR A 189 22.77 -8.32 -2.95
N VAL A 190 22.33 -8.22 -1.71
CA VAL A 190 22.21 -6.95 -0.97
C VAL A 190 23.57 -6.25 -0.88
N SER A 191 24.65 -6.97 -0.61
CA SER A 191 26.00 -6.39 -0.53
C SER A 191 26.43 -5.72 -1.84
N TYR A 192 26.15 -6.34 -2.98
CA TYR A 192 26.43 -5.76 -4.30
C TYR A 192 25.55 -4.53 -4.59
N THR A 193 24.29 -4.54 -4.17
CA THR A 193 23.36 -3.43 -4.39
C THR A 193 23.83 -2.16 -3.68
N HIS A 194 24.38 -2.29 -2.47
CA HIS A 194 24.96 -1.18 -1.73
C HIS A 194 26.17 -0.52 -2.40
N LEU A 195 26.94 -1.31 -3.15
CA LEU A 195 28.18 -0.85 -3.82
C LEU A 195 27.91 -0.22 -5.18
N THR A 196 26.85 -0.65 -5.89
CA THR A 196 26.65 -0.34 -7.31
C THR A 196 25.49 0.63 -7.60
N LEU A 197 24.58 0.84 -6.66
CA LEU A 197 23.57 1.88 -6.83
C LEU A 197 24.22 3.25 -6.62
N PRO A 198 24.07 4.19 -7.59
CA PRO A 198 24.59 5.52 -7.41
C PRO A 198 23.96 6.13 -6.16
N THR A 199 24.78 6.47 -5.19
CA THR A 199 24.39 7.41 -4.15
C THR A 199 24.02 8.70 -4.90
N LYS A 200 22.80 9.17 -4.75
CA LYS A 200 22.38 10.45 -5.31
C LYS A 200 23.48 11.48 -5.09
N ALA A 201 24.04 11.97 -6.17
CA ALA A 201 24.71 13.25 -6.18
C ALA A 201 23.70 14.37 -5.89
#